data_c4f4355515d45c9541046ba3ea4ac265
#
_entry.id   c4f4355515d45c9541046ba3ea4ac265
#
_cell.length_a   1.000
_cell.length_b   1.000
_cell.length_c   1.000
_cell.angle_alpha   90.00
_cell.angle_beta   90.00
_cell.angle_gamma   90.00
#
_symmetry.space_group_name_H-M   'P 1'
#
loop_
_entity.id
_entity.type
_entity.pdbx_description
1 polymer ?
#
loop_
_entity_poly.entity_id
_entity_poly.type
_entity_poly.pdbx_seq_one_letter_code
_entity_poly.pdbx_strand_id
1 'polypeptide(L)'
;MFAVLPNSTAEDVDAAVKSAVSAYPAWSSLSHEARAAHCLKIADLVDQQLEGLARAESMDQGKPVSLARKMDIPRAAYNFRKFAHAWQSVLDTSNTMAGGSVINMSIRQPIGQ
;
A
#
# COMPACT_ATOMS: atom_id res chain seq x y z
N MET A 1 -29.56 5.45 -0.35
CA MET A 1 -28.45 5.26 0.63
C MET A 1 -27.94 3.83 0.42
N PHE A 2 -26.67 3.65 0.09
CA PHE A 2 -26.08 2.32 -0.18
C PHE A 2 -25.12 1.85 0.92
N ALA A 3 -24.74 2.74 1.82
CA ALA A 3 -23.92 2.42 2.97
C ALA A 3 -24.24 3.33 4.16
N VAL A 4 -24.02 2.82 5.36
CA VAL A 4 -24.03 3.57 6.62
C VAL A 4 -22.63 3.47 7.21
N LEU A 5 -21.99 4.61 7.44
CA LEU A 5 -20.68 4.68 8.05
C LEU A 5 -20.81 5.02 9.53
N PRO A 6 -19.98 4.45 10.41
CA PRO A 6 -19.96 4.82 11.81
C PRO A 6 -19.46 6.26 11.98
N ASN A 7 -20.00 6.98 12.97
CA ASN A 7 -19.45 8.24 13.42
C ASN A 7 -18.38 7.95 14.48
N SER A 8 -17.15 7.71 13.99
CA SER A 8 -16.03 7.27 14.85
C SER A 8 -15.66 8.35 15.89
N THR A 9 -15.29 7.88 17.07
CA THR A 9 -14.85 8.70 18.20
C THR A 9 -13.32 8.74 18.30
N ALA A 10 -12.79 9.52 19.24
CA ALA A 10 -11.36 9.54 19.52
C ALA A 10 -10.85 8.16 19.99
N GLU A 11 -11.66 7.42 20.75
CA GLU A 11 -11.34 6.06 21.22
C GLU A 11 -11.22 5.08 20.05
N ASP A 12 -12.06 5.21 19.02
CA ASP A 12 -11.98 4.38 17.81
C ASP A 12 -10.66 4.65 17.05
N VAL A 13 -10.26 5.92 16.96
CA VAL A 13 -8.97 6.31 16.35
C VAL A 13 -7.80 5.74 17.16
N ASP A 14 -7.82 5.87 18.48
CA ASP A 14 -6.78 5.33 19.36
C ASP A 14 -6.69 3.80 19.24
N ALA A 15 -7.81 3.10 19.14
CA ALA A 15 -7.83 1.66 18.95
C ALA A 15 -7.22 1.27 17.60
N ALA A 16 -7.53 1.99 16.53
CA ALA A 16 -6.95 1.76 15.21
C ALA A 16 -5.44 1.97 15.21
N VAL A 17 -4.96 3.07 15.80
CA VAL A 17 -3.51 3.36 15.91
C VAL A 17 -2.80 2.29 16.74
N LYS A 18 -3.35 1.89 17.89
CA LYS A 18 -2.78 0.81 18.72
C LYS A 18 -2.69 -0.51 17.98
N SER A 19 -3.72 -0.86 17.20
CA SER A 19 -3.72 -2.06 16.35
C SER A 19 -2.60 -2.00 15.31
N ALA A 20 -2.43 -0.88 14.64
CA ALA A 20 -1.39 -0.69 13.64
C ALA A 20 0.02 -0.75 14.25
N VAL A 21 0.24 -0.08 15.40
CA VAL A 21 1.50 -0.13 16.15
C VAL A 21 1.84 -1.56 16.58
N SER A 22 0.87 -2.33 17.05
CA SER A 22 1.08 -3.72 17.47
C SER A 22 1.45 -4.65 16.30
N ALA A 23 0.97 -4.37 15.09
CA ALA A 23 1.29 -5.13 13.88
C ALA A 23 2.66 -4.75 13.26
N TYR A 24 3.17 -3.56 13.55
CA TYR A 24 4.36 -3.01 12.94
C TYR A 24 5.62 -3.90 13.07
N PRO A 25 5.98 -4.47 14.24
CA PRO A 25 7.18 -5.28 14.35
C PRO A 25 7.19 -6.49 13.41
N ALA A 26 6.07 -7.19 13.30
CA ALA A 26 5.93 -8.34 12.40
C ALA A 26 6.00 -7.91 10.93
N TRP A 27 5.35 -6.82 10.57
CA TRP A 27 5.35 -6.29 9.20
C TRP A 27 6.72 -5.75 8.79
N SER A 28 7.38 -4.98 9.65
CA SER A 28 8.67 -4.35 9.36
C SER A 28 9.82 -5.34 9.24
N SER A 29 9.71 -6.51 9.90
CA SER A 29 10.70 -7.59 9.81
C SER A 29 10.61 -8.44 8.54
N LEU A 30 9.53 -8.29 7.76
CA LEU A 30 9.39 -9.00 6.48
C LEU A 30 10.42 -8.50 5.46
N SER A 31 10.89 -9.41 4.60
CA SER A 31 11.72 -9.02 3.46
C SER A 31 10.95 -8.13 2.46
N HIS A 32 11.65 -7.46 1.59
CA HIS A 32 11.04 -6.63 0.53
C HIS A 32 10.13 -7.47 -0.37
N GLU A 33 10.56 -8.68 -0.71
CA GLU A 33 9.81 -9.63 -1.54
C GLU A 33 8.52 -10.08 -0.84
N ALA A 34 8.59 -10.38 0.46
CA ALA A 34 7.43 -10.80 1.22
C ALA A 34 6.37 -9.68 1.32
N ARG A 35 6.80 -8.44 1.58
CA ARG A 35 5.88 -7.28 1.56
C ARG A 35 5.31 -7.02 0.17
N ALA A 36 6.14 -7.11 -0.87
CA ALA A 36 5.69 -6.96 -2.25
C ALA A 36 4.65 -8.02 -2.63
N ALA A 37 4.82 -9.27 -2.19
CA ALA A 37 3.86 -10.35 -2.43
C ALA A 37 2.46 -10.03 -1.88
N HIS A 38 2.36 -9.38 -0.72
CA HIS A 38 1.07 -8.90 -0.19
C HIS A 38 0.44 -7.84 -1.09
N CYS A 39 1.21 -6.87 -1.58
CA CYS A 39 0.72 -5.85 -2.50
C CYS A 39 0.27 -6.45 -3.84
N LEU A 40 1.00 -7.42 -4.37
CA LEU A 40 0.63 -8.14 -5.60
C LEU A 40 -0.68 -8.91 -5.41
N LYS A 41 -0.85 -9.57 -4.27
CA LYS A 41 -2.10 -10.25 -3.94
C LYS A 41 -3.30 -9.29 -3.86
N ILE A 42 -3.10 -8.08 -3.31
CA ILE A 42 -4.15 -7.04 -3.31
C ILE A 42 -4.50 -6.67 -4.75
N ALA A 43 -3.51 -6.44 -5.61
CA ALA A 43 -3.77 -6.12 -7.01
C ALA A 43 -4.58 -7.21 -7.74
N ASP A 44 -4.25 -8.48 -7.49
CA ASP A 44 -4.98 -9.60 -8.08
C ASP A 44 -6.43 -9.69 -7.58
N LEU A 45 -6.65 -9.41 -6.29
CA LEU A 45 -8.00 -9.35 -5.72
C LEU A 45 -8.81 -8.18 -6.28
N VAL A 46 -8.19 -7.03 -6.52
CA VAL A 46 -8.85 -5.88 -7.17
C VAL A 46 -9.29 -6.25 -8.59
N ASP A 47 -8.43 -6.92 -9.37
CA ASP A 47 -8.80 -7.36 -10.71
C ASP A 47 -9.93 -8.41 -10.71
N GLN A 48 -9.87 -9.36 -9.78
CA GLN A 48 -10.94 -10.37 -9.63
C GLN A 48 -12.29 -9.76 -9.26
N GLN A 49 -12.30 -8.63 -8.56
CA GLN A 49 -13.51 -7.95 -8.11
C GLN A 49 -13.87 -6.72 -8.96
N LEU A 50 -13.27 -6.58 -10.13
CA LEU A 50 -13.40 -5.42 -11.02
C LEU A 50 -14.84 -4.92 -11.15
N GLU A 51 -15.80 -5.79 -11.46
CA GLU A 51 -17.20 -5.40 -11.70
C GLU A 51 -17.88 -4.87 -10.43
N GLY A 52 -17.66 -5.53 -9.30
CA GLY A 52 -18.20 -5.11 -8.01
C GLY A 52 -17.65 -3.75 -7.58
N LEU A 53 -16.33 -3.60 -7.65
CA LEU A 53 -15.63 -2.37 -7.29
C LEU A 53 -16.01 -1.21 -8.23
N ALA A 54 -16.13 -1.44 -9.54
CA ALA A 54 -16.53 -0.41 -10.49
C ALA A 54 -17.97 0.10 -10.23
N ARG A 55 -18.88 -0.77 -9.81
CA ARG A 55 -20.25 -0.38 -9.41
C ARG A 55 -20.24 0.40 -8.10
N ALA A 56 -19.46 -0.05 -7.11
CA ALA A 56 -19.32 0.64 -5.82
C ALA A 56 -18.75 2.05 -6.02
N GLU A 57 -17.68 2.19 -6.78
CA GLU A 57 -17.07 3.48 -7.12
C GLU A 57 -18.07 4.41 -7.83
N SER A 58 -18.84 3.87 -8.77
CA SER A 58 -19.87 4.63 -9.48
C SER A 58 -20.99 5.10 -8.54
N MET A 59 -21.42 4.26 -7.61
CA MET A 59 -22.46 4.62 -6.62
C MET A 59 -21.95 5.70 -5.65
N ASP A 60 -20.72 5.65 -5.25
CA ASP A 60 -20.13 6.59 -4.31
C ASP A 60 -19.81 7.95 -4.96
N GLN A 61 -19.14 7.93 -6.10
CA GLN A 61 -18.64 9.13 -6.78
C GLN A 61 -19.58 9.71 -7.83
N GLY A 62 -20.61 8.97 -8.22
CA GLY A 62 -21.56 9.41 -9.26
C GLY A 62 -21.01 9.37 -10.69
N LYS A 63 -19.85 8.79 -10.93
CA LYS A 63 -19.27 8.65 -12.27
C LYS A 63 -19.88 7.45 -13.04
N PRO A 64 -19.81 7.42 -14.39
CA PRO A 64 -20.28 6.27 -15.15
C PRO A 64 -19.53 4.98 -14.78
N VAL A 65 -20.25 3.87 -14.58
CA VAL A 65 -19.68 2.54 -14.30
C VAL A 65 -18.63 2.14 -15.35
N SER A 66 -18.88 2.47 -16.61
CA SER A 66 -17.94 2.18 -17.71
C SER A 66 -16.59 2.87 -17.52
N LEU A 67 -16.57 4.08 -16.96
CA LEU A 67 -15.35 4.82 -16.68
C LEU A 67 -14.61 4.19 -15.50
N ALA A 68 -15.31 3.93 -14.40
CA ALA A 68 -14.72 3.26 -13.22
C ALA A 68 -14.10 1.91 -13.59
N ARG A 69 -14.83 1.11 -14.39
CA ARG A 69 -14.35 -0.19 -14.89
C ARG A 69 -13.10 -0.08 -15.77
N LYS A 70 -13.04 0.94 -16.63
CA LYS A 70 -11.98 1.06 -17.64
C LYS A 70 -10.74 1.77 -17.13
N MET A 71 -10.87 2.63 -16.13
CA MET A 71 -9.78 3.48 -15.65
C MET A 71 -9.48 3.32 -14.16
N ASP A 72 -10.45 3.56 -13.28
CA ASP A 72 -10.16 3.72 -11.85
C ASP A 72 -9.72 2.40 -11.20
N ILE A 73 -10.50 1.35 -11.38
CA ILE A 73 -10.20 0.06 -10.75
C ILE A 73 -8.94 -0.60 -11.34
N PRO A 74 -8.74 -0.65 -12.69
CA PRO A 74 -7.47 -1.12 -13.25
C PRO A 74 -6.27 -0.27 -12.81
N ARG A 75 -6.45 1.05 -12.63
CA ARG A 75 -5.40 1.92 -12.14
C ARG A 75 -5.02 1.61 -10.70
N ALA A 76 -5.98 1.28 -9.84
CA ALA A 76 -5.72 0.85 -8.47
C ALA A 76 -4.85 -0.42 -8.46
N ALA A 77 -5.24 -1.46 -9.19
CA ALA A 77 -4.46 -2.69 -9.32
C ALA A 77 -3.06 -2.44 -9.90
N TYR A 78 -2.97 -1.61 -10.95
CA TYR A 78 -1.70 -1.22 -11.56
C TYR A 78 -0.76 -0.54 -10.55
N ASN A 79 -1.26 0.38 -9.72
CA ASN A 79 -0.46 1.08 -8.75
C ASN A 79 0.12 0.13 -7.70
N PHE A 80 -0.68 -0.79 -7.17
CA PHE A 80 -0.18 -1.81 -6.24
C PHE A 80 0.93 -2.65 -6.88
N ARG A 81 0.77 -3.11 -8.12
CA ARG A 81 1.80 -3.88 -8.83
C ARG A 81 3.05 -3.06 -9.09
N LYS A 82 2.88 -1.84 -9.59
CA LYS A 82 4.00 -0.95 -9.91
C LYS A 82 4.88 -0.69 -8.70
N PHE A 83 4.27 -0.31 -7.58
CA PHE A 83 5.05 -0.03 -6.37
C PHE A 83 5.63 -1.27 -5.72
N ALA A 84 4.94 -2.42 -5.79
CA ALA A 84 5.50 -3.70 -5.34
C ALA A 84 6.78 -4.06 -6.10
N HIS A 85 6.76 -3.95 -7.43
CA HIS A 85 7.95 -4.22 -8.26
C HIS A 85 9.04 -3.15 -8.10
N ALA A 86 8.66 -1.87 -8.03
CA ALA A 86 9.63 -0.80 -7.84
C ALA A 86 10.40 -0.95 -6.52
N TRP A 87 9.70 -1.34 -5.45
CA TRP A 87 10.32 -1.54 -4.15
C TRP A 87 11.37 -2.67 -4.14
N GLN A 88 11.15 -3.73 -4.88
CA GLN A 88 12.12 -4.84 -5.04
C GLN A 88 13.40 -4.42 -5.76
N SER A 89 13.34 -3.36 -6.55
CA SER A 89 14.46 -2.86 -7.36
C SER A 89 15.18 -1.65 -6.74
N VAL A 90 14.72 -1.17 -5.59
CA VAL A 90 15.36 -0.05 -4.90
C VAL A 90 16.62 -0.52 -4.21
N LEU A 91 17.75 0.05 -4.62
CA LEU A 91 19.05 -0.25 -4.01
C LEU A 91 19.40 0.79 -2.95
N ASP A 92 20.05 0.33 -1.88
CA ASP A 92 20.71 1.19 -0.94
C ASP A 92 21.97 1.77 -1.58
N THR A 93 22.34 2.95 -1.14
CA THR A 93 23.54 3.64 -1.66
C THR A 93 24.65 3.63 -0.63
N SER A 94 25.86 3.48 -1.08
CA SER A 94 27.05 3.60 -0.24
C SER A 94 28.13 4.41 -0.95
N ASN A 95 28.94 5.11 -0.19
CA ASN A 95 30.14 5.77 -0.65
C ASN A 95 31.27 5.66 0.36
N THR A 96 32.51 5.75 -0.09
CA THR A 96 33.69 5.76 0.76
C THR A 96 34.20 7.18 0.93
N MET A 97 34.70 7.48 2.11
CA MET A 97 35.32 8.74 2.49
C MET A 97 36.69 8.50 3.15
N ALA A 98 37.45 9.59 3.36
CA ALA A 98 38.75 9.55 4.04
C ALA A 98 39.71 8.48 3.51
N GLY A 99 39.85 8.42 2.19
CA GLY A 99 40.77 7.46 1.53
C GLY A 99 40.33 6.00 1.66
N GLY A 100 39.03 5.76 1.86
CA GLY A 100 38.47 4.41 1.99
C GLY A 100 38.35 3.88 3.43
N SER A 101 38.75 4.69 4.42
CA SER A 101 38.68 4.28 5.83
C SER A 101 37.28 4.40 6.45
N VAL A 102 36.35 5.12 5.79
CA VAL A 102 34.97 5.32 6.25
C VAL A 102 34.01 4.95 5.13
N ILE A 103 32.97 4.19 5.45
CA ILE A 103 31.87 3.85 4.54
C ILE A 103 30.61 4.52 5.08
N ASN A 104 30.01 5.38 4.24
CA ASN A 104 28.66 5.90 4.49
C ASN A 104 27.65 5.05 3.73
N MET A 105 26.56 4.69 4.41
CA MET A 105 25.49 3.90 3.79
C MET A 105 24.13 4.56 4.08
N SER A 106 23.26 4.56 3.08
CA SER A 106 21.85 4.89 3.25
C SER A 106 21.06 3.59 3.32
N ILE A 107 20.46 3.33 4.46
CA ILE A 107 19.62 2.14 4.69
C ILE A 107 18.18 2.60 4.78
N ARG A 108 17.30 2.01 3.94
CA ARG A 108 15.89 2.29 3.94
C ARG A 108 15.17 1.37 4.91
N GLN A 109 14.40 1.96 5.80
CA GLN A 109 13.60 1.23 6.77
C GLN A 109 12.14 1.68 6.71
N PRO A 110 11.17 0.82 7.07
CA PRO A 110 9.78 1.24 7.24
C PRO A 110 9.69 2.37 8.26
N ILE A 111 8.96 3.44 7.92
CA ILE A 111 8.80 4.60 8.83
C ILE A 111 7.88 4.23 10.01
N GLY A 112 6.89 3.39 9.76
CA GLY A 112 5.87 3.02 10.73
C GLY A 112 4.53 3.67 10.42
N GLN A 113 3.80 4.03 11.48
CA GLN A 113 2.46 4.63 11.43
C GLN A 113 2.51 6.13 11.26
#